data_fb33b2a75772cd4729fcfa1a08488bdf
#
_entry.id   fb33b2a75772cd4729fcfa1a08488bdf
#
_cell.length_a   1.000
_cell.length_b   1.000
_cell.length_c   1.000
_cell.angle_alpha   90.00
_cell.angle_beta   90.00
_cell.angle_gamma   90.00
#
_symmetry.space_group_name_H-M   'P 1'
#
loop_
_entity.id
_entity.type
_entity.pdbx_description
1 polymer ?
#
loop_
_entity_poly.entity_id
_entity_poly.type
_entity_poly.pdbx_seq_one_letter_code
_entity_poly.pdbx_strand_id
1 'polypeptide(L)'
;MRWSMRCAVPTSAKRPDRLVDTSVAVALVSGDHPFHVATRHCLDGMTLGLSGLAAFETFSVLTRLPPSNRRSPDVISALMAANFPENRFLSPGAATLLLVGLPELGISGGSVYDALVAAAAKEHGHTLMTRDRRVVGNYQRVGVTFELLST
;
A
#
# COMPACT_ATOMS: atom_id res chain seq x y z
N MET A 1 -0.72 31.56 -4.67
CA MET A 1 -1.66 30.61 -4.03
C MET A 1 -1.02 30.06 -2.78
N ARG A 2 -1.54 30.39 -1.61
CA ARG A 2 -1.07 29.77 -0.35
C ARG A 2 -1.85 28.47 -0.15
N TRP A 3 -1.18 27.35 -0.21
CA TRP A 3 -1.71 26.10 0.27
C TRP A 3 -1.64 26.09 1.81
N SER A 4 -2.74 26.44 2.45
CA SER A 4 -2.89 26.25 3.89
C SER A 4 -3.49 24.86 4.10
N MET A 5 -2.66 23.82 4.03
CA MET A 5 -3.05 22.52 4.56
C MET A 5 -2.86 22.56 6.08
N ARG A 6 -3.87 22.97 6.81
CA ARG A 6 -4.04 22.53 8.18
C ARG A 6 -4.71 21.15 8.14
N CYS A 7 -3.97 20.15 7.62
CA CYS A 7 -4.28 18.77 7.98
C CYS A 7 -3.72 18.56 9.38
N ALA A 8 -4.61 18.55 10.37
CA ALA A 8 -4.32 17.82 11.57
C ALA A 8 -4.12 16.36 11.13
N VAL A 9 -2.87 15.91 11.06
CA VAL A 9 -2.54 14.50 10.95
C VAL A 9 -3.12 13.89 12.22
N PRO A 10 -4.12 13.00 12.12
CA PRO A 10 -4.55 12.29 13.31
C PRO A 10 -3.33 11.49 13.76
N THR A 11 -2.75 11.86 14.87
CA THR A 11 -1.80 11.03 15.58
C THR A 11 -2.58 9.90 16.22
N SER A 12 -3.05 8.96 15.39
CA SER A 12 -3.56 7.71 15.89
C SER A 12 -2.37 6.95 16.46
N ALA A 13 -2.34 6.76 17.78
CA ALA A 13 -1.35 5.94 18.46
C ALA A 13 -1.54 4.44 18.15
N LYS A 14 -2.54 4.10 17.35
CA LYS A 14 -2.87 2.72 17.02
C LYS A 14 -1.95 2.22 15.90
N ARG A 15 -1.31 1.09 16.16
CA ARG A 15 -0.51 0.41 15.12
C ARG A 15 -1.46 -0.36 14.19
N PRO A 16 -1.20 -0.38 12.88
CA PRO A 16 -1.92 -1.28 12.00
C PRO A 16 -1.57 -2.74 12.32
N ASP A 17 -2.53 -3.64 12.16
CA ASP A 17 -2.28 -5.08 12.26
C ASP A 17 -1.45 -5.58 11.08
N ARG A 18 -1.74 -5.03 9.90
CA ARG A 18 -1.01 -5.31 8.65
C ARG A 18 -0.92 -4.05 7.78
N LEU A 19 0.12 -4.00 6.98
CA LEU A 19 0.18 -3.10 5.81
C LEU A 19 -0.14 -3.89 4.56
N VAL A 20 -0.76 -3.24 3.59
CA VAL A 20 -1.15 -3.85 2.32
C VAL A 20 -0.53 -3.11 1.15
N ASP A 21 -0.29 -3.84 0.07
CA ASP A 21 0.08 -3.25 -1.21
C ASP A 21 -1.17 -2.98 -2.08
N THR A 22 -0.94 -2.42 -3.25
CA THR A 22 -2.01 -2.07 -4.20
C THR A 22 -2.86 -3.27 -4.59
N SER A 23 -2.27 -4.45 -4.76
CA SER A 23 -2.98 -5.65 -5.20
C SER A 23 -4.03 -6.11 -4.18
N VAL A 24 -3.72 -6.02 -2.91
CA VAL A 24 -4.64 -6.32 -1.81
C VAL A 24 -5.66 -5.20 -1.65
N ALA A 25 -5.21 -3.95 -1.69
CA ALA A 25 -6.08 -2.79 -1.51
C ALA A 25 -7.20 -2.74 -2.55
N VAL A 26 -6.87 -2.88 -3.82
CA VAL A 26 -7.85 -2.88 -4.92
C VAL A 26 -8.83 -4.04 -4.78
N ALA A 27 -8.35 -5.25 -4.48
CA ALA A 27 -9.23 -6.41 -4.26
C ALA A 27 -10.18 -6.21 -3.07
N LEU A 28 -9.71 -5.54 -2.01
CA LEU A 28 -10.51 -5.29 -0.80
C LEU A 28 -11.66 -4.32 -1.04
N VAL A 29 -11.45 -3.27 -1.83
CA VAL A 29 -12.42 -2.17 -1.98
C VAL A 29 -13.24 -2.23 -3.26
N SER A 30 -12.86 -3.04 -4.25
CA SER A 30 -13.59 -3.20 -5.51
C SER A 30 -14.48 -4.44 -5.44
N GLY A 31 -15.78 -4.23 -5.25
CA GLY A 31 -16.75 -5.31 -5.02
C GLY A 31 -16.90 -6.30 -6.18
N ASP A 32 -16.55 -5.90 -7.39
CA ASP A 32 -16.54 -6.72 -8.61
C ASP A 32 -15.19 -7.41 -8.88
N HIS A 33 -14.20 -7.17 -8.03
CA HIS A 33 -12.90 -7.83 -8.16
C HIS A 33 -13.02 -9.33 -7.87
N PRO A 34 -12.43 -10.22 -8.70
CA PRO A 34 -12.56 -11.67 -8.54
C PRO A 34 -12.21 -12.19 -7.16
N PHE A 35 -11.26 -11.53 -6.49
CA PHE A 35 -10.79 -11.91 -5.16
C PHE A 35 -11.35 -11.05 -4.02
N HIS A 36 -12.38 -10.24 -4.27
CA HIS A 36 -12.95 -9.34 -3.26
C HIS A 36 -13.39 -10.08 -2.00
N VAL A 37 -14.23 -11.10 -2.16
CA VAL A 37 -14.79 -11.87 -1.03
C VAL A 37 -13.68 -12.57 -0.24
N ALA A 38 -12.75 -13.24 -0.94
CA ALA A 38 -11.64 -13.94 -0.30
C ALA A 38 -10.73 -12.97 0.47
N THR A 39 -10.42 -11.81 -0.14
CA THR A 39 -9.59 -10.78 0.50
C THR A 39 -10.27 -10.21 1.75
N ARG A 40 -11.55 -9.88 1.68
CA ARG A 40 -12.31 -9.41 2.83
C ARG A 40 -12.32 -10.43 3.96
N HIS A 41 -12.54 -11.69 3.65
CA HIS A 41 -12.54 -12.76 4.65
C HIS A 41 -11.19 -12.91 5.34
N CYS A 42 -10.09 -12.86 4.58
CA CYS A 42 -8.74 -12.96 5.15
C CYS A 42 -8.36 -11.79 6.07
N LEU A 43 -8.91 -10.61 5.82
CA LEU A 43 -8.53 -9.37 6.52
C LEU A 43 -9.60 -8.87 7.50
N ASP A 44 -10.66 -9.66 7.71
CA ASP A 44 -11.75 -9.29 8.59
C ASP A 44 -11.26 -9.02 10.02
N GLY A 45 -11.77 -7.95 10.61
CA GLY A 45 -11.40 -7.52 11.96
C GLY A 45 -10.01 -6.89 12.11
N MET A 46 -9.20 -6.83 11.04
CA MET A 46 -7.87 -6.21 11.09
C MET A 46 -7.92 -4.70 10.85
N THR A 47 -7.07 -3.98 11.55
CA THR A 47 -6.77 -2.57 11.25
C THR A 47 -5.68 -2.52 10.21
N LEU A 48 -5.95 -1.92 9.05
CA LEU A 48 -5.07 -1.93 7.90
C LEU A 48 -4.50 -0.54 7.60
N GLY A 49 -3.33 -0.52 6.97
CA GLY A 49 -2.74 0.65 6.35
C GLY A 49 -2.14 0.31 4.99
N LEU A 50 -2.02 1.30 4.14
CA LEU A 50 -1.29 1.19 2.88
C LEU A 50 0.19 1.44 3.12
N SER A 51 1.04 0.65 2.45
CA SER A 51 2.49 0.75 2.59
C SER A 51 3.07 1.71 1.55
N GLY A 52 3.54 2.87 1.99
CA GLY A 52 4.31 3.81 1.17
C GLY A 52 3.62 4.21 -0.13
N LEU A 53 4.29 3.98 -1.25
CA LEU A 53 3.81 4.31 -2.59
C LEU A 53 2.47 3.64 -2.94
N ALA A 54 2.15 2.48 -2.34
CA ALA A 54 0.88 1.79 -2.57
C ALA A 54 -0.34 2.66 -2.26
N ALA A 55 -0.23 3.64 -1.38
CA ALA A 55 -1.31 4.59 -1.11
C ALA A 55 -1.66 5.43 -2.35
N PHE A 56 -0.65 5.96 -3.02
CA PHE A 56 -0.84 6.77 -4.23
C PHE A 56 -1.24 5.93 -5.43
N GLU A 57 -0.63 4.76 -5.57
CA GLU A 57 -0.93 3.83 -6.65
C GLU A 57 -2.38 3.31 -6.56
N THR A 58 -2.84 2.96 -5.37
CA THR A 58 -4.23 2.54 -5.14
C THR A 58 -5.21 3.63 -5.53
N PHE A 59 -4.97 4.87 -5.10
CA PHE A 59 -5.79 6.02 -5.50
C PHE A 59 -5.80 6.18 -7.03
N SER A 60 -4.62 6.11 -7.66
CA SER A 60 -4.48 6.21 -9.11
C SER A 60 -5.26 5.11 -9.84
N VAL A 61 -5.17 3.86 -9.39
CA VAL A 61 -5.90 2.74 -9.99
C VAL A 61 -7.42 2.92 -9.85
N LEU A 62 -7.90 3.20 -8.64
CA LEU A 62 -9.33 3.30 -8.36
C LEU A 62 -10.00 4.47 -9.10
N THR A 63 -9.29 5.59 -9.30
CA THR A 63 -9.80 6.73 -10.06
C THR A 63 -9.77 6.54 -11.58
N ARG A 64 -9.08 5.50 -12.08
CA ARG A 64 -8.99 5.14 -13.50
C ARG A 64 -9.79 3.90 -13.89
N LEU A 65 -10.61 3.37 -13.00
CA LEU A 65 -11.48 2.23 -13.33
C LEU A 65 -12.40 2.55 -14.52
N PRO A 66 -12.90 1.53 -15.24
CA PRO A 66 -13.87 1.72 -16.31
C PRO A 66 -15.07 2.57 -15.84
N PRO A 67 -15.73 3.31 -16.74
CA PRO A 67 -16.80 4.24 -16.38
C PRO A 67 -17.93 3.64 -15.54
N SER A 68 -18.25 2.36 -15.74
CA SER A 68 -19.28 1.65 -14.95
C SER A 68 -18.93 1.52 -13.47
N ASN A 69 -17.63 1.49 -13.13
CA ASN A 69 -17.12 1.27 -11.78
C ASN A 69 -16.37 2.48 -11.22
N ARG A 70 -16.24 3.53 -12.03
CA ARG A 70 -15.52 4.74 -11.66
C ARG A 70 -16.28 5.51 -10.61
N ARG A 71 -15.58 5.93 -9.58
CA ARG A 71 -16.05 6.88 -8.57
C ARG A 71 -15.28 8.19 -8.67
N SER A 72 -15.86 9.26 -8.13
CA SER A 72 -15.15 10.53 -8.06
C SER A 72 -13.93 10.44 -7.14
N PRO A 73 -12.91 11.29 -7.35
CA PRO A 73 -11.73 11.31 -6.46
C PRO A 73 -12.07 11.49 -4.98
N ASP A 74 -13.08 12.31 -4.66
CA ASP A 74 -13.51 12.52 -3.28
C ASP A 74 -14.08 11.26 -2.65
N VAL A 75 -14.90 10.51 -3.39
CA VAL A 75 -15.45 9.23 -2.94
C VAL A 75 -14.34 8.20 -2.74
N ILE A 76 -13.36 8.13 -3.64
CA ILE A 76 -12.21 7.24 -3.50
C ILE A 76 -11.36 7.62 -2.28
N SER A 77 -11.11 8.91 -2.06
CA SER A 77 -10.38 9.38 -0.89
C SER A 77 -11.07 8.95 0.41
N ALA A 78 -12.39 9.13 0.51
CA ALA A 78 -13.16 8.72 1.67
C ALA A 78 -13.16 7.18 1.86
N LEU A 79 -13.28 6.42 0.78
CA LEU A 79 -13.22 4.97 0.79
C LEU A 79 -11.86 4.46 1.31
N MET A 80 -10.78 5.05 0.84
CA MET A 80 -9.43 4.70 1.27
C MET A 80 -9.20 5.03 2.75
N ALA A 81 -9.63 6.22 3.19
CA ALA A 81 -9.52 6.60 4.60
C ALA A 81 -10.30 5.67 5.54
N ALA A 82 -11.47 5.19 5.12
CA ALA A 82 -12.29 4.27 5.89
C ALA A 82 -11.69 2.87 6.00
N ASN A 83 -11.07 2.37 4.91
CA ASN A 83 -10.54 1.00 4.87
C ASN A 83 -9.07 0.90 5.31
N PHE A 84 -8.30 1.98 5.14
CA PHE A 84 -6.86 2.03 5.44
C PHE A 84 -6.54 3.23 6.33
N PRO A 85 -6.98 3.24 7.59
CA PRO A 85 -6.78 4.40 8.46
C PRO A 85 -5.34 4.58 8.93
N GLU A 86 -4.49 3.55 8.81
CA GLU A 86 -3.16 3.49 9.42
C GLU A 86 -2.02 3.39 8.40
N ASN A 87 -2.06 4.24 7.37
CA ASN A 87 -1.02 4.28 6.33
C ASN A 87 0.37 4.58 6.93
N ARG A 88 1.40 4.00 6.34
CA ARG A 88 2.80 4.23 6.71
C ARG A 88 3.62 4.59 5.48
N PHE A 89 4.33 5.68 5.57
CA PHE A 89 5.18 6.19 4.50
C PHE A 89 6.65 6.05 4.87
N LEU A 90 7.47 5.86 3.83
CA LEU A 90 8.91 5.82 4.00
C LEU A 90 9.43 7.20 4.44
N SER A 91 10.25 7.23 5.50
CA SER A 91 10.87 8.47 5.94
C SER A 91 11.89 8.99 4.92
N PRO A 92 12.18 10.30 4.89
CA PRO A 92 13.19 10.86 3.98
C PRO A 92 14.56 10.19 4.11
N GLY A 93 14.98 9.87 5.33
CA GLY A 93 16.25 9.19 5.59
C GLY A 93 16.27 7.77 5.02
N ALA A 94 15.24 6.98 5.27
CA ALA A 94 15.12 5.63 4.73
C ALA A 94 14.97 5.63 3.20
N ALA A 95 14.28 6.61 2.63
CA ALA A 95 14.19 6.79 1.19
C ALA A 95 15.56 7.05 0.54
N THR A 96 16.37 7.90 1.16
CA THR A 96 17.74 8.17 0.69
C THR A 96 18.60 6.90 0.75
N LEU A 97 18.54 6.15 1.84
CA LEU A 97 19.28 4.90 1.99
C LEU A 97 18.83 3.85 0.97
N LEU A 98 17.53 3.73 0.75
CA LEU A 98 17.01 2.82 -0.28
C LEU A 98 17.55 3.19 -1.66
N LEU A 99 17.46 4.48 -2.03
CA LEU A 99 17.91 4.96 -3.35
C LEU A 99 19.38 4.61 -3.62
N VAL A 100 20.23 4.83 -2.63
CA VAL A 100 21.67 4.49 -2.73
C VAL A 100 21.88 2.96 -2.77
N GLY A 101 21.07 2.20 -2.07
CA GLY A 101 21.19 0.74 -1.96
C GLY A 101 20.58 -0.06 -3.12
N LEU A 102 19.80 0.56 -4.02
CA LEU A 102 19.10 -0.16 -5.11
C LEU A 102 20.05 -1.01 -5.98
N PRO A 103 21.25 -0.53 -6.39
CA PRO A 103 22.15 -1.35 -7.19
C PRO A 103 22.60 -2.63 -6.48
N GLU A 104 22.93 -2.54 -5.20
CA GLU A 104 23.37 -3.71 -4.40
C GLU A 104 22.24 -4.70 -4.19
N LEU A 105 20.99 -4.22 -4.09
CA LEU A 105 19.81 -5.07 -4.02
C LEU A 105 19.45 -5.72 -5.36
N GLY A 106 20.11 -5.33 -6.45
CA GLY A 106 19.79 -5.80 -7.80
C GLY A 106 18.42 -5.34 -8.28
N ILE A 107 17.97 -4.16 -7.82
CA ILE A 107 16.68 -3.57 -8.15
C ILE A 107 16.85 -2.46 -9.17
N SER A 108 16.08 -2.53 -10.26
CA SER A 108 16.09 -1.55 -11.34
C SER A 108 14.74 -1.48 -12.06
N GLY A 109 14.56 -0.45 -12.89
CA GLY A 109 13.33 -0.28 -13.67
C GLY A 109 12.08 -0.23 -12.79
N GLY A 110 11.01 -0.88 -13.20
CA GLY A 110 9.73 -0.90 -12.49
C GLY A 110 9.79 -1.51 -11.09
N SER A 111 10.76 -2.38 -10.81
CA SER A 111 10.94 -3.00 -9.50
C SER A 111 11.29 -1.99 -8.39
N VAL A 112 11.73 -0.78 -8.76
CA VAL A 112 11.97 0.32 -7.80
C VAL A 112 10.69 0.68 -7.04
N TYR A 113 9.55 0.65 -7.70
CA TYR A 113 8.26 0.98 -7.06
C TYR A 113 7.85 -0.07 -6.04
N ASP A 114 8.08 -1.36 -6.34
CA ASP A 114 7.87 -2.45 -5.37
C ASP A 114 8.80 -2.31 -4.17
N ALA A 115 10.04 -1.89 -4.40
CA ALA A 115 11.01 -1.65 -3.33
C ALA A 115 10.59 -0.51 -2.40
N LEU A 116 9.98 0.56 -2.93
CA LEU A 116 9.43 1.65 -2.11
C LEU A 116 8.29 1.17 -1.21
N VAL A 117 7.41 0.32 -1.73
CA VAL A 117 6.33 -0.28 -0.96
C VAL A 117 6.88 -1.17 0.15
N ALA A 118 7.82 -2.06 -0.19
CA ALA A 118 8.45 -2.98 0.76
C ALA A 118 9.24 -2.25 1.84
N ALA A 119 10.00 -1.24 1.47
CA ALA A 119 10.84 -0.49 2.41
C ALA A 119 10.03 0.27 3.45
N ALA A 120 8.87 0.81 3.10
CA ALA A 120 7.99 1.48 4.06
C ALA A 120 7.48 0.49 5.12
N ALA A 121 7.03 -0.69 4.72
CA ALA A 121 6.59 -1.72 5.67
C ALA A 121 7.75 -2.20 6.56
N LYS A 122 8.93 -2.39 5.97
CA LYS A 122 10.13 -2.80 6.71
C LYS A 122 10.56 -1.76 7.75
N GLU A 123 10.61 -0.49 7.37
CA GLU A 123 11.00 0.60 8.28
C GLU A 123 10.10 0.66 9.51
N HIS A 124 8.80 0.49 9.31
CA HIS A 124 7.81 0.53 10.37
C HIS A 124 7.59 -0.81 11.09
N GLY A 125 8.32 -1.87 10.71
CA GLY A 125 8.27 -3.16 11.37
C GLY A 125 6.94 -3.92 11.20
N HIS A 126 6.26 -3.75 10.06
CA HIS A 126 4.98 -4.40 9.77
C HIS A 126 5.10 -5.49 8.70
N THR A 127 4.28 -6.52 8.84
CA THR A 127 4.08 -7.51 7.77
C THR A 127 3.28 -6.88 6.62
N LEU A 128 3.81 -7.04 5.42
CA LEU A 128 3.21 -6.56 4.18
C LEU A 128 2.37 -7.67 3.53
N MET A 129 1.12 -7.38 3.22
CA MET A 129 0.24 -8.33 2.53
C MET A 129 0.22 -8.03 1.04
N THR A 130 0.35 -9.07 0.21
CA THR A 130 0.29 -8.98 -1.25
C THR A 130 -0.56 -10.09 -1.86
N ARG A 131 -1.12 -9.86 -3.04
CA ARG A 131 -1.73 -10.88 -3.91
C ARG A 131 -0.95 -11.07 -5.20
N ASP A 132 0.08 -10.28 -5.41
CA ASP A 132 0.88 -10.31 -6.63
C ASP A 132 2.14 -11.18 -6.46
N ARG A 133 2.16 -12.35 -7.09
CA ARG A 133 3.33 -13.24 -7.05
C ARG A 133 4.57 -12.62 -7.69
N ARG A 134 4.39 -11.67 -8.62
CA ARG A 134 5.52 -11.05 -9.36
C ARG A 134 6.40 -10.19 -8.48
N VAL A 135 5.86 -9.61 -7.39
CA VAL A 135 6.61 -8.73 -6.47
C VAL A 135 7.40 -9.48 -5.41
N VAL A 136 7.14 -10.78 -5.21
CA VAL A 136 7.73 -11.59 -4.15
C VAL A 136 9.26 -11.52 -4.15
N GLY A 137 9.88 -11.65 -5.31
CA GLY A 137 11.34 -11.54 -5.43
C GLY A 137 11.89 -10.18 -5.01
N ASN A 138 11.18 -9.09 -5.31
CA ASN A 138 11.57 -7.74 -4.91
C ASN A 138 11.40 -7.54 -3.40
N TYR A 139 10.34 -8.04 -2.81
CA TYR A 139 10.10 -7.98 -1.36
C TYR A 139 11.16 -8.77 -0.59
N GLN A 140 11.55 -9.93 -1.10
CA GLN A 140 12.66 -10.72 -0.53
C GLN A 140 13.99 -9.97 -0.58
N ARG A 141 14.30 -9.31 -1.69
CA ARG A 141 15.54 -8.52 -1.84
C ARG A 141 15.60 -7.34 -0.87
N VAL A 142 14.49 -6.66 -0.66
CA VAL A 142 14.40 -5.57 0.34
C VAL A 142 14.45 -6.12 1.77
N GLY A 143 14.04 -7.37 1.98
CA GLY A 143 14.05 -8.02 3.29
C GLY A 143 12.89 -7.61 4.18
N VAL A 144 11.72 -7.35 3.61
CA VAL A 144 10.48 -7.13 4.35
C VAL A 144 9.82 -8.47 4.69
N THR A 145 9.21 -8.55 5.86
CA THR A 145 8.30 -9.66 6.17
C THR A 145 6.99 -9.48 5.41
N PHE A 146 6.58 -10.48 4.65
CA PHE A 146 5.36 -10.40 3.85
C PHE A 146 4.56 -11.70 3.86
N GLU A 147 3.28 -11.59 3.55
CA GLU A 147 2.37 -12.71 3.34
C GLU A 147 1.74 -12.59 1.94
N LEU A 148 1.84 -13.68 1.16
CA LEU A 148 1.15 -13.80 -0.13
C LEU A 148 -0.22 -14.42 0.11
N LEU A 149 -1.28 -13.66 -0.14
CA LEU A 149 -2.64 -14.17 -0.04
C LEU A 149 -2.92 -15.14 -1.19
N SER A 150 -3.24 -16.37 -0.84
CA SER A 150 -3.65 -17.39 -1.81
C SER A 150 -5.04 -17.06 -2.40
N THR A 151 -5.27 -17.59 -3.58
CA THR A 151 -6.58 -17.59 -4.26
C THR A 151 -7.54 -18.54 -3.55
#